data_2734e8e5d4b6b77364437e92841d27d1
#
_entry.id   2734e8e5d4b6b77364437e92841d27d1
#
_cell.length_a   1.000
_cell.length_b   1.000
_cell.length_c   1.000
_cell.angle_alpha   90.00
_cell.angle_beta   90.00
_cell.angle_gamma   90.00
#
_symmetry.space_group_name_H-M   'P 1'
#
loop_
_entity.id
_entity.type
_entity.pdbx_description
1 polymer ?
#
loop_
_entity_poly.entity_id
_entity_poly.type
_entity_poly.pdbx_seq_one_letter_code
_entity_poly.pdbx_strand_id
1 'polypeptide(L)'
;MKQRIACITFDFDAMSGLVARGLTTPTPVSRGEFGAVALPRILDLLKKFGIKSSFFIPGVVIGTYPALCERIVKEGHEIGNHGWTHVPPSSLTYEQEEEGLARGNEAVRALTGKNPAGYRSPSWDLSPNTLKLLLKYGFLYESSMMANDHEPYFVREGDVVHLDKPMEFGRPTKLLEMPISWSLDDFPHFEFLRMANSVMPGLMNASGVLENWLDDFEYMKQTCDWGVLTYTCHPYVIGRGHRMMMLERLLEGLVDKGADFMT
;
A
#
# COMPACT_ATOMS: atom_id res chain seq x y z
N MET A 1 3.55 -28.12 3.91
CA MET A 1 2.12 -27.78 3.72
C MET A 1 2.08 -26.73 2.61
N LYS A 2 1.12 -26.85 1.70
CA LYS A 2 0.90 -25.84 0.69
C LYS A 2 0.22 -24.64 1.35
N GLN A 3 0.83 -23.46 1.31
CA GLN A 3 0.30 -22.24 1.89
C GLN A 3 0.27 -21.13 0.84
N ARG A 4 -0.89 -20.51 0.65
CA ARG A 4 -1.11 -19.41 -0.29
C ARG A 4 -1.71 -18.25 0.47
N ILE A 5 -0.92 -17.22 0.63
CA ILE A 5 -1.25 -16.08 1.47
C ILE A 5 -1.80 -14.95 0.60
N ALA A 6 -2.87 -14.35 1.05
CA ALA A 6 -3.40 -13.11 0.53
C ALA A 6 -3.27 -12.02 1.60
N CYS A 7 -2.44 -11.01 1.32
CA CYS A 7 -2.36 -9.79 2.12
C CYS A 7 -3.28 -8.74 1.50
N ILE A 8 -4.37 -8.42 2.20
CA ILE A 8 -5.24 -7.31 1.79
C ILE A 8 -4.73 -6.06 2.50
N THR A 9 -4.19 -5.11 1.73
CA THR A 9 -3.57 -3.91 2.29
C THR A 9 -4.30 -2.64 1.87
N PHE A 10 -4.20 -1.61 2.69
CA PHE A 10 -4.86 -0.34 2.43
C PHE A 10 -3.89 0.81 2.64
N ASP A 11 -3.78 1.68 1.63
CA ASP A 11 -3.09 2.96 1.74
C ASP A 11 -4.16 4.01 2.08
N PHE A 12 -4.23 4.39 3.37
CA PHE A 12 -5.22 5.36 3.84
C PHE A 12 -4.71 6.79 3.67
N ASP A 13 -4.62 7.20 2.42
CA ASP A 13 -4.10 8.52 2.02
C ASP A 13 -5.05 9.68 2.31
N ALA A 14 -6.35 9.41 2.33
CA ALA A 14 -7.36 10.47 2.33
C ALA A 14 -7.04 11.53 1.24
N MET A 15 -6.92 12.83 1.62
CA MET A 15 -6.58 13.88 0.67
C MET A 15 -5.08 14.07 0.46
N SER A 16 -4.22 13.45 1.27
CA SER A 16 -2.78 13.78 1.29
C SER A 16 -2.08 13.55 -0.06
N GLY A 17 -2.41 12.45 -0.76
CA GLY A 17 -1.87 12.16 -2.08
C GLY A 17 -2.32 13.16 -3.17
N LEU A 18 -3.50 13.74 -3.04
CA LEU A 18 -3.99 14.79 -3.94
C LEU A 18 -3.31 16.12 -3.64
N VAL A 19 -3.18 16.46 -2.37
CA VAL A 19 -2.50 17.69 -1.91
C VAL A 19 -1.02 17.68 -2.29
N ALA A 20 -0.33 16.53 -2.15
CA ALA A 20 1.06 16.37 -2.57
C ALA A 20 1.26 16.62 -4.08
N ARG A 21 0.23 16.40 -4.90
CA ARG A 21 0.21 16.72 -6.34
C ARG A 21 -0.23 18.16 -6.66
N GLY A 22 -0.38 19.03 -5.65
CA GLY A 22 -0.82 20.42 -5.81
C GLY A 22 -2.33 20.59 -6.04
N LEU A 23 -3.13 19.54 -5.87
CA LEU A 23 -4.59 19.54 -6.03
C LEU A 23 -5.26 19.95 -4.72
N THR A 24 -5.21 21.24 -4.39
CA THR A 24 -5.62 21.81 -3.09
C THR A 24 -6.98 22.51 -3.11
N THR A 25 -7.69 22.53 -4.25
CA THR A 25 -9.02 23.13 -4.35
C THR A 25 -10.09 22.22 -3.73
N PRO A 26 -11.29 22.74 -3.37
CA PRO A 26 -12.31 21.96 -2.67
C PRO A 26 -12.70 20.65 -3.35
N THR A 27 -12.78 20.59 -4.68
CA THR A 27 -13.22 19.37 -5.40
C THR A 27 -12.26 18.18 -5.22
N PRO A 28 -10.95 18.27 -5.51
CA PRO A 28 -10.05 17.17 -5.24
C PRO A 28 -9.91 16.87 -3.74
N VAL A 29 -9.88 17.88 -2.87
CA VAL A 29 -9.82 17.66 -1.42
C VAL A 29 -11.02 16.83 -0.94
N SER A 30 -12.25 17.21 -1.31
CA SER A 30 -13.46 16.48 -0.94
C SER A 30 -13.48 15.02 -1.47
N ARG A 31 -12.79 14.77 -2.58
CA ARG A 31 -12.63 13.42 -3.12
C ARG A 31 -11.81 12.54 -2.19
N GLY A 32 -10.69 13.05 -1.67
CA GLY A 32 -9.88 12.36 -0.69
C GLY A 32 -10.58 12.21 0.68
N GLU A 33 -11.38 13.20 1.09
CA GLU A 33 -12.20 13.13 2.31
C GLU A 33 -13.19 11.96 2.29
N PHE A 34 -13.62 11.51 1.11
CA PHE A 34 -14.47 10.33 1.00
C PHE A 34 -13.83 9.08 1.62
N GLY A 35 -12.51 9.02 1.74
CA GLY A 35 -11.79 7.97 2.45
C GLY A 35 -12.28 7.78 3.90
N ALA A 36 -12.62 8.88 4.58
CA ALA A 36 -13.18 8.84 5.94
C ALA A 36 -14.60 8.25 5.99
N VAL A 37 -15.39 8.40 4.93
CA VAL A 37 -16.71 7.77 4.78
C VAL A 37 -16.58 6.28 4.42
N ALA A 38 -15.60 5.94 3.62
CA ALA A 38 -15.37 4.60 3.11
C ALA A 38 -14.73 3.66 4.14
N LEU A 39 -13.79 4.16 4.94
CA LEU A 39 -13.02 3.35 5.88
C LEU A 39 -13.90 2.55 6.85
N PRO A 40 -14.95 3.09 7.49
CA PRO A 40 -15.87 2.30 8.31
C PRO A 40 -16.50 1.12 7.56
N ARG A 41 -16.87 1.29 6.28
CA ARG A 41 -17.46 0.24 5.45
C ARG A 41 -16.46 -0.90 5.19
N ILE A 42 -15.20 -0.54 4.95
CA ILE A 42 -14.11 -1.48 4.74
C ILE A 42 -13.85 -2.27 6.03
N LEU A 43 -13.74 -1.61 7.17
CA LEU A 43 -13.52 -2.26 8.46
C LEU A 43 -14.67 -3.21 8.82
N ASP A 44 -15.92 -2.82 8.57
CA ASP A 44 -17.08 -3.69 8.77
C ASP A 44 -17.03 -4.92 7.85
N LEU A 45 -16.60 -4.75 6.61
CA LEU A 45 -16.41 -5.86 5.66
C LEU A 45 -15.28 -6.80 6.10
N LEU A 46 -14.11 -6.29 6.46
CA LEU A 46 -13.01 -7.10 6.97
C LEU A 46 -13.41 -7.88 8.23
N LYS A 47 -14.17 -7.24 9.12
CA LYS A 47 -14.72 -7.88 10.31
C LYS A 47 -15.70 -9.02 9.96
N LYS A 48 -16.54 -8.84 8.95
CA LYS A 48 -17.47 -9.88 8.45
C LYS A 48 -16.73 -11.16 8.07
N PHE A 49 -15.55 -11.03 7.44
CA PHE A 49 -14.72 -12.16 7.01
C PHE A 49 -13.69 -12.60 8.06
N GLY A 50 -13.55 -11.89 9.19
CA GLY A 50 -12.54 -12.19 10.20
C GLY A 50 -11.11 -11.89 9.77
N ILE A 51 -10.93 -11.04 8.75
CA ILE A 51 -9.63 -10.73 8.13
C ILE A 51 -8.97 -9.57 8.87
N LYS A 52 -7.65 -9.70 9.10
CA LYS A 52 -6.77 -8.61 9.50
C LYS A 52 -5.98 -8.12 8.30
N SER A 53 -5.70 -6.82 8.26
CA SER A 53 -5.08 -6.13 7.14
C SER A 53 -3.99 -5.19 7.63
N SER A 54 -3.04 -4.85 6.75
CA SER A 54 -2.07 -3.80 6.99
C SER A 54 -2.56 -2.49 6.37
N PHE A 55 -2.51 -1.42 7.17
CA PHE A 55 -2.86 -0.07 6.74
C PHE A 55 -1.61 0.79 6.74
N PHE A 56 -1.21 1.28 5.57
CA PHE A 56 -0.13 2.25 5.43
C PHE A 56 -0.75 3.65 5.45
N ILE A 57 -0.36 4.45 6.44
CA ILE A 57 -1.05 5.72 6.72
C ILE A 57 -0.04 6.85 6.79
N PRO A 58 -0.18 7.92 5.95
CA PRO A 58 0.63 9.12 6.12
C PRO A 58 0.41 9.76 7.50
N GLY A 59 1.48 10.24 8.13
CA GLY A 59 1.38 10.79 9.48
C GLY A 59 0.39 11.96 9.61
N VAL A 60 0.27 12.80 8.56
CA VAL A 60 -0.71 13.88 8.51
C VAL A 60 -2.15 13.37 8.52
N VAL A 61 -2.42 12.19 7.95
CA VAL A 61 -3.76 11.58 7.94
C VAL A 61 -4.12 11.03 9.32
N ILE A 62 -3.14 10.46 10.04
CA ILE A 62 -3.32 10.07 11.45
C ILE A 62 -3.77 11.27 12.28
N GLY A 63 -3.10 12.42 12.11
CA GLY A 63 -3.47 13.66 12.81
C GLY A 63 -4.81 14.24 12.37
N THR A 64 -5.22 14.04 11.12
CA THR A 64 -6.48 14.57 10.58
C THR A 64 -7.69 13.73 11.00
N TYR A 65 -7.53 12.39 11.06
CA TYR A 65 -8.61 11.46 11.38
C TYR A 65 -8.24 10.51 12.53
N PRO A 66 -7.89 11.04 13.72
CA PRO A 66 -7.39 10.23 14.84
C PRO A 66 -8.38 9.13 15.25
N ALA A 67 -9.66 9.44 15.39
CA ALA A 67 -10.67 8.46 15.81
C ALA A 67 -10.84 7.28 14.81
N LEU A 68 -10.66 7.53 13.51
CA LEU A 68 -10.69 6.48 12.50
C LEU A 68 -9.43 5.60 12.57
N CYS A 69 -8.27 6.21 12.75
CA CYS A 69 -7.01 5.47 12.91
C CYS A 69 -7.00 4.65 14.21
N GLU A 70 -7.52 5.18 15.31
CA GLU A 70 -7.73 4.44 16.56
C GLU A 70 -8.65 3.23 16.36
N ARG A 71 -9.70 3.36 15.53
CA ARG A 71 -10.58 2.25 15.19
C ARG A 71 -9.84 1.14 14.48
N ILE A 72 -8.97 1.45 13.50
CA ILE A 72 -8.13 0.46 12.81
C ILE A 72 -7.30 -0.33 13.81
N VAL A 73 -6.60 0.36 14.74
CA VAL A 73 -5.80 -0.27 15.78
C VAL A 73 -6.64 -1.13 16.72
N LYS A 74 -7.77 -0.59 17.20
CA LYS A 74 -8.69 -1.29 18.13
C LYS A 74 -9.25 -2.57 17.51
N GLU A 75 -9.47 -2.59 16.21
CA GLU A 75 -9.93 -3.78 15.49
C GLU A 75 -8.80 -4.77 15.17
N GLY A 76 -7.56 -4.47 15.58
CA GLY A 76 -6.41 -5.38 15.54
C GLY A 76 -5.76 -5.47 14.16
N HIS A 77 -5.86 -4.43 13.34
CA HIS A 77 -5.12 -4.29 12.09
C HIS A 77 -3.71 -3.75 12.33
N GLU A 78 -2.80 -4.03 11.41
CA GLU A 78 -1.45 -3.46 11.42
C GLU A 78 -1.45 -2.03 10.90
N ILE A 79 -0.57 -1.18 11.46
CA ILE A 79 -0.28 0.16 10.94
C ILE A 79 1.17 0.22 10.48
N GLY A 80 1.38 0.46 9.19
CA GLY A 80 2.67 0.76 8.57
C GLY A 80 2.87 2.26 8.34
N ASN A 81 4.12 2.66 8.16
CA ASN A 81 4.48 4.04 7.83
C ASN A 81 4.31 4.28 6.32
N HIS A 82 3.65 5.39 5.95
CA HIS A 82 3.47 5.84 4.57
C HIS A 82 3.99 7.28 4.37
N GLY A 83 5.11 7.59 5.01
CA GLY A 83 5.68 8.95 5.03
C GLY A 83 4.87 9.91 5.90
N TRP A 84 5.13 11.23 5.71
CA TRP A 84 4.42 12.26 6.46
C TRP A 84 3.22 12.85 5.68
N THR A 85 3.45 13.36 4.44
CA THR A 85 2.47 14.08 3.62
C THR A 85 2.21 13.44 2.26
N HIS A 86 2.58 12.18 2.08
CA HIS A 86 2.47 11.45 0.81
C HIS A 86 3.27 12.08 -0.36
N VAL A 87 4.33 12.83 -0.06
CA VAL A 87 5.26 13.31 -1.10
C VAL A 87 6.20 12.17 -1.49
N PRO A 88 6.35 11.83 -2.80
CA PRO A 88 7.24 10.76 -3.24
C PRO A 88 8.69 11.01 -2.81
N PRO A 89 9.37 10.05 -2.18
CA PRO A 89 10.77 10.19 -1.75
C PRO A 89 11.74 10.63 -2.83
N SER A 90 11.54 10.18 -4.07
CA SER A 90 12.37 10.56 -5.23
C SER A 90 12.43 12.06 -5.51
N SER A 91 11.47 12.83 -4.99
CA SER A 91 11.41 14.29 -5.12
C SER A 91 12.01 15.07 -3.93
N LEU A 92 12.50 14.35 -2.91
CA LEU A 92 12.98 14.93 -1.65
C LEU A 92 14.51 14.91 -1.56
N THR A 93 15.08 15.85 -0.78
CA THR A 93 16.46 15.72 -0.32
C THR A 93 16.56 14.64 0.75
N TYR A 94 17.78 14.19 1.06
CA TYR A 94 18.00 13.22 2.14
C TYR A 94 17.39 13.68 3.47
N GLU A 95 17.60 14.94 3.84
CA GLU A 95 17.13 15.51 5.10
C GLU A 95 15.59 15.61 5.14
N GLN A 96 14.97 15.98 4.03
CA GLN A 96 13.51 16.08 3.92
C GLN A 96 12.86 14.67 3.99
N GLU A 97 13.45 13.69 3.33
CA GLU A 97 13.00 12.31 3.36
C GLU A 97 13.13 11.73 4.78
N GLU A 98 14.29 11.93 5.42
CA GLU A 98 14.53 11.47 6.79
C GLU A 98 13.58 12.11 7.79
N GLU A 99 13.35 13.43 7.68
CA GLU A 99 12.38 14.14 8.52
C GLU A 99 10.97 13.57 8.34
N GLY A 100 10.54 13.38 7.09
CA GLY A 100 9.22 12.82 6.77
C GLY A 100 9.03 11.41 7.33
N LEU A 101 10.04 10.56 7.18
CA LEU A 101 10.05 9.20 7.73
C LEU A 101 10.00 9.21 9.26
N ALA A 102 10.81 10.04 9.92
CA ALA A 102 10.85 10.16 11.37
C ALA A 102 9.51 10.65 11.95
N ARG A 103 8.90 11.67 11.35
CA ARG A 103 7.59 12.19 11.73
C ARG A 103 6.48 11.16 11.53
N GLY A 104 6.53 10.40 10.43
CA GLY A 104 5.62 9.28 10.19
C GLY A 104 5.75 8.20 11.27
N ASN A 105 6.98 7.82 11.63
CA ASN A 105 7.25 6.88 12.73
C ASN A 105 6.71 7.36 14.06
N GLU A 106 6.87 8.65 14.37
CA GLU A 106 6.37 9.24 15.62
C GLU A 106 4.83 9.20 15.67
N ALA A 107 4.16 9.53 14.56
CA ALA A 107 2.70 9.47 14.47
C ALA A 107 2.18 8.03 14.65
N VAL A 108 2.80 7.04 13.99
CA VAL A 108 2.43 5.63 14.17
C VAL A 108 2.70 5.16 15.60
N ARG A 109 3.84 5.53 16.19
CA ARG A 109 4.18 5.17 17.57
C ARG A 109 3.22 5.80 18.58
N ALA A 110 2.83 7.06 18.38
CA ALA A 110 1.85 7.72 19.23
C ALA A 110 0.48 7.04 19.17
N LEU A 111 0.07 6.56 17.99
CA LEU A 111 -1.20 5.88 17.77
C LEU A 111 -1.21 4.44 18.32
N THR A 112 -0.12 3.69 18.14
CA THR A 112 -0.09 2.23 18.38
C THR A 112 0.69 1.82 19.63
N GLY A 113 1.50 2.72 20.20
CA GLY A 113 2.48 2.43 21.26
C GLY A 113 3.76 1.72 20.76
N LYS A 114 3.92 1.49 19.46
CA LYS A 114 5.04 0.75 18.86
C LYS A 114 5.57 1.46 17.62
N ASN A 115 6.86 1.27 17.32
CA ASN A 115 7.38 1.66 16.02
C ASN A 115 6.75 0.80 14.92
N PRO A 116 6.50 1.35 13.71
CA PRO A 116 6.01 0.56 12.59
C PRO A 116 7.04 -0.51 12.20
N ALA A 117 6.57 -1.71 11.91
CA ALA A 117 7.41 -2.78 11.37
C ALA A 117 7.62 -2.63 9.87
N GLY A 118 6.59 -2.15 9.17
CA GLY A 118 6.55 -1.99 7.72
C GLY A 118 6.51 -0.55 7.25
N TYR A 119 7.05 -0.37 6.05
CA TYR A 119 7.00 0.87 5.28
C TYR A 119 6.43 0.60 3.90
N ARG A 120 5.66 1.53 3.38
CA ARG A 120 5.30 1.63 1.97
C ARG A 120 5.55 3.05 1.51
N SER A 121 6.26 3.18 0.39
CA SER A 121 6.60 4.50 -0.14
C SER A 121 5.39 5.19 -0.76
N PRO A 122 5.17 6.48 -0.49
CA PRO A 122 4.24 7.29 -1.27
C PRO A 122 4.48 7.15 -2.77
N SER A 123 3.42 6.84 -3.52
CA SER A 123 3.45 6.56 -4.96
C SER A 123 4.35 5.39 -5.38
N TRP A 124 4.75 4.54 -4.44
CA TRP A 124 5.67 3.40 -4.63
C TRP A 124 7.00 3.79 -5.28
N ASP A 125 7.47 4.99 -5.00
CA ASP A 125 8.63 5.58 -5.64
C ASP A 125 9.72 5.85 -4.59
N LEU A 126 10.75 5.03 -4.60
CA LEU A 126 11.88 5.12 -3.69
C LEU A 126 12.92 6.11 -4.19
N SER A 127 13.57 6.82 -3.28
CA SER A 127 14.78 7.58 -3.56
C SER A 127 16.04 6.70 -3.46
N PRO A 128 17.20 7.16 -3.92
CA PRO A 128 18.48 6.48 -3.66
C PRO A 128 18.82 6.33 -2.16
N ASN A 129 18.11 7.04 -1.29
CA ASN A 129 18.38 7.07 0.14
C ASN A 129 17.41 6.22 0.95
N THR A 130 16.23 5.90 0.41
CA THR A 130 15.12 5.26 1.13
C THR A 130 15.57 3.99 1.84
N LEU A 131 16.20 3.06 1.13
CA LEU A 131 16.61 1.77 1.71
C LEU A 131 17.58 1.94 2.88
N LYS A 132 18.53 2.86 2.75
CA LYS A 132 19.48 3.20 3.82
C LYS A 132 18.75 3.78 5.05
N LEU A 133 17.75 4.62 4.84
CA LEU A 133 16.95 5.19 5.92
C LEU A 133 16.10 4.11 6.60
N LEU A 134 15.45 3.24 5.84
CA LEU A 134 14.65 2.13 6.40
C LEU A 134 15.52 1.20 7.26
N LEU A 135 16.70 0.84 6.78
CA LEU A 135 17.68 0.06 7.56
C LEU A 135 18.13 0.79 8.83
N LYS A 136 18.39 2.11 8.74
CA LYS A 136 18.78 2.95 9.88
C LYS A 136 17.71 2.99 10.96
N TYR A 137 16.43 3.10 10.57
CA TYR A 137 15.30 3.15 11.49
C TYR A 137 14.79 1.77 11.94
N GLY A 138 15.38 0.69 11.43
CA GLY A 138 15.10 -0.67 11.87
C GLY A 138 13.79 -1.25 11.38
N PHE A 139 13.32 -0.84 10.21
CA PHE A 139 12.17 -1.48 9.57
C PHE A 139 12.46 -2.95 9.26
N LEU A 140 11.44 -3.78 9.38
CA LEU A 140 11.55 -5.21 9.09
C LEU A 140 11.24 -5.51 7.63
N TYR A 141 10.27 -4.78 7.06
CA TYR A 141 9.88 -4.95 5.67
C TYR A 141 9.53 -3.63 4.98
N GLU A 142 9.61 -3.66 3.68
CA GLU A 142 9.22 -2.65 2.72
C GLU A 142 8.21 -3.27 1.74
N SER A 143 7.35 -2.47 1.11
CA SER A 143 6.34 -2.96 0.18
C SER A 143 6.05 -1.93 -0.91
N SER A 144 7.07 -1.67 -1.78
CA SER A 144 6.95 -0.71 -2.89
C SER A 144 7.65 -1.19 -4.16
N MET A 145 8.41 -2.30 -4.12
CA MET A 145 9.15 -2.82 -5.26
C MET A 145 8.49 -4.06 -5.88
N MET A 146 8.86 -4.38 -7.12
CA MET A 146 8.14 -5.31 -7.99
C MET A 146 9.07 -6.34 -8.67
N ALA A 147 10.17 -6.75 -7.99
CA ALA A 147 11.11 -7.68 -8.61
C ALA A 147 10.69 -9.15 -8.53
N ASN A 148 9.60 -9.45 -7.85
CA ASN A 148 8.92 -10.76 -7.82
C ASN A 148 7.42 -10.54 -7.70
N ASP A 149 6.61 -11.52 -8.05
CA ASP A 149 5.15 -11.49 -7.93
C ASP A 149 4.64 -12.21 -6.68
N HIS A 150 5.19 -13.37 -6.32
CA HIS A 150 4.65 -14.22 -5.26
C HIS A 150 5.61 -14.51 -4.11
N GLU A 151 6.90 -14.17 -4.23
CA GLU A 151 7.89 -14.49 -3.22
C GLU A 151 8.53 -13.23 -2.65
N PRO A 152 8.40 -12.98 -1.35
CA PRO A 152 9.18 -11.96 -0.66
C PRO A 152 10.68 -12.20 -0.85
N TYR A 153 11.43 -11.12 -0.98
CA TYR A 153 12.88 -11.18 -1.19
C TYR A 153 13.63 -10.15 -0.35
N PHE A 154 14.89 -10.43 -0.03
CA PHE A 154 15.72 -9.43 0.65
C PHE A 154 16.17 -8.36 -0.33
N VAL A 155 15.91 -7.11 0.04
CA VAL A 155 16.31 -5.94 -0.74
C VAL A 155 17.82 -5.86 -0.82
N ARG A 156 18.37 -5.50 -2.01
CA ARG A 156 19.80 -5.27 -2.19
C ARG A 156 20.13 -3.79 -1.98
N GLU A 157 21.33 -3.55 -1.49
CA GLU A 157 21.95 -2.22 -1.48
C GLU A 157 23.20 -2.21 -2.37
N GLY A 158 23.48 -1.05 -2.98
CA GLY A 158 24.67 -0.88 -3.81
C GLY A 158 24.53 -1.39 -5.25
N ASP A 159 23.32 -1.59 -5.75
CA ASP A 159 23.08 -1.82 -7.17
C ASP A 159 23.60 -0.63 -8.00
N VAL A 160 24.33 -0.90 -9.08
CA VAL A 160 24.83 0.12 -10.01
C VAL A 160 24.18 -0.07 -11.38
N VAL A 161 23.37 0.89 -11.76
CA VAL A 161 22.65 0.89 -13.05
C VAL A 161 23.46 1.64 -14.08
N HIS A 162 23.67 1.06 -15.24
CA HIS A 162 24.37 1.64 -16.38
C HIS A 162 23.43 1.75 -17.57
N LEU A 163 23.66 2.76 -18.44
CA LEU A 163 22.89 2.92 -19.68
C LEU A 163 23.47 2.13 -20.86
N ASP A 164 24.78 1.83 -20.82
CA ASP A 164 25.57 1.30 -21.94
C ASP A 164 26.26 -0.04 -21.68
N LYS A 165 26.10 -0.58 -20.49
CA LYS A 165 26.65 -1.88 -20.09
C LYS A 165 25.74 -2.61 -19.09
N PRO A 166 25.99 -3.91 -18.80
CA PRO A 166 25.19 -4.66 -17.82
C PRO A 166 25.18 -4.00 -16.43
N MET A 167 24.04 -4.13 -15.75
CA MET A 167 23.86 -3.72 -14.36
C MET A 167 24.74 -4.55 -13.43
N GLU A 168 25.24 -3.92 -12.39
CA GLU A 168 26.00 -4.60 -11.32
C GLU A 168 25.09 -4.75 -10.08
N PHE A 169 24.84 -5.97 -9.67
CA PHE A 169 24.01 -6.25 -8.49
C PHE A 169 24.81 -6.04 -7.21
N GLY A 170 24.19 -5.35 -6.27
CA GLY A 170 24.71 -5.15 -4.92
C GLY A 170 24.51 -6.37 -4.01
N ARG A 171 24.49 -6.13 -2.71
CA ARG A 171 24.38 -7.19 -1.70
C ARG A 171 22.99 -7.21 -1.06
N PRO A 172 22.44 -8.41 -0.78
CA PRO A 172 21.23 -8.52 0.01
C PRO A 172 21.40 -7.88 1.40
N THR A 173 20.38 -7.19 1.85
CA THR A 173 20.28 -6.61 3.20
C THR A 173 19.42 -7.51 4.10
N LYS A 174 19.12 -7.04 5.30
CA LYS A 174 18.14 -7.69 6.19
C LYS A 174 16.70 -7.18 6.02
N LEU A 175 16.48 -6.20 5.16
CA LEU A 175 15.16 -5.63 4.88
C LEU A 175 14.43 -6.53 3.89
N LEU A 176 13.24 -6.99 4.27
CA LEU A 176 12.41 -7.84 3.43
C LEU A 176 11.53 -6.96 2.53
N GLU A 177 11.48 -7.27 1.24
CA GLU A 177 10.47 -6.75 0.33
C GLU A 177 9.25 -7.66 0.33
N MET A 178 8.08 -7.09 0.58
CA MET A 178 6.79 -7.70 0.34
C MET A 178 6.30 -7.21 -1.03
N PRO A 179 6.51 -7.99 -2.10
CA PRO A 179 6.33 -7.50 -3.46
C PRO A 179 4.90 -7.06 -3.74
N ILE A 180 4.80 -6.02 -4.54
CA ILE A 180 3.54 -5.43 -5.00
C ILE A 180 3.49 -5.42 -6.53
N SER A 181 2.34 -5.12 -7.08
CA SER A 181 2.14 -4.93 -8.51
C SER A 181 1.10 -3.85 -8.77
N TRP A 182 1.37 -2.96 -9.73
CA TRP A 182 0.37 -2.00 -10.21
C TRP A 182 -0.91 -2.67 -10.72
N SER A 183 -0.84 -3.93 -11.17
CA SER A 183 -2.03 -4.69 -11.57
C SER A 183 -2.92 -5.11 -10.40
N LEU A 184 -2.35 -5.19 -9.18
CA LEU A 184 -3.04 -5.53 -7.94
C LEU A 184 -3.32 -4.30 -7.05
N ASP A 185 -3.23 -3.10 -7.61
CA ASP A 185 -3.56 -1.83 -6.98
C ASP A 185 -4.86 -1.27 -7.57
N ASP A 186 -5.79 -0.83 -6.72
CA ASP A 186 -7.06 -0.26 -7.15
C ASP A 186 -6.92 1.12 -7.81
N PHE A 187 -5.85 1.85 -7.48
CA PHE A 187 -5.66 3.23 -7.93
C PHE A 187 -5.53 3.36 -9.45
N PRO A 188 -4.60 2.67 -10.16
CA PRO A 188 -4.49 2.79 -11.61
C PRO A 188 -5.74 2.29 -12.35
N HIS A 189 -6.48 1.36 -11.78
CA HIS A 189 -7.69 0.83 -12.40
C HIS A 189 -8.88 1.77 -12.28
N PHE A 190 -9.05 2.43 -11.15
CA PHE A 190 -10.32 3.11 -10.85
C PHE A 190 -10.22 4.61 -10.69
N GLU A 191 -9.00 5.16 -10.50
CA GLU A 191 -8.87 6.57 -10.23
C GLU A 191 -8.80 7.41 -11.50
N PHE A 192 -9.83 8.25 -11.69
CA PHE A 192 -9.83 9.26 -12.74
C PHE A 192 -9.27 10.56 -12.20
N LEU A 193 -8.08 10.95 -12.68
CA LEU A 193 -7.39 12.14 -12.20
C LEU A 193 -7.02 13.06 -13.35
N ARG A 194 -7.51 14.31 -13.29
CA ARG A 194 -7.14 15.38 -14.22
C ARG A 194 -6.10 16.26 -13.57
N MET A 195 -4.95 16.37 -14.20
CA MET A 195 -3.86 17.29 -13.87
C MET A 195 -3.69 18.31 -14.98
N ALA A 196 -2.88 19.34 -14.76
CA ALA A 196 -2.72 20.43 -15.72
C ALA A 196 -2.36 19.94 -17.14
N ASN A 197 -1.49 18.96 -17.26
CA ASN A 197 -0.94 18.46 -18.53
C ASN A 197 -1.16 16.98 -18.79
N SER A 198 -1.98 16.30 -17.96
CA SER A 198 -2.21 14.86 -18.11
C SER A 198 -3.54 14.43 -17.52
N VAL A 199 -4.01 13.26 -17.94
CA VAL A 199 -5.20 12.62 -17.40
C VAL A 199 -4.86 11.16 -17.10
N MET A 200 -5.10 10.74 -15.87
CA MET A 200 -5.18 9.32 -15.52
C MET A 200 -6.60 8.86 -15.82
N PRO A 201 -6.82 7.96 -16.79
CA PRO A 201 -8.15 7.64 -17.29
C PRO A 201 -9.02 6.86 -16.30
N GLY A 202 -8.43 5.91 -15.54
CA GLY A 202 -9.12 5.09 -14.54
C GLY A 202 -10.50 4.59 -14.97
N LEU A 203 -11.43 4.45 -14.02
CA LEU A 203 -12.85 4.10 -14.23
C LEU A 203 -13.07 2.77 -14.97
N MET A 204 -12.16 1.81 -14.81
CA MET A 204 -12.30 0.46 -15.39
C MET A 204 -13.52 -0.26 -14.83
N ASN A 205 -13.99 -1.26 -15.56
CA ASN A 205 -15.05 -2.15 -15.10
C ASN A 205 -14.55 -2.99 -13.91
N ALA A 206 -15.22 -2.88 -12.77
CA ALA A 206 -14.84 -3.58 -11.55
C ALA A 206 -14.86 -5.11 -11.67
N SER A 207 -15.74 -5.69 -12.52
CA SER A 207 -15.80 -7.13 -12.73
C SER A 207 -14.56 -7.65 -13.48
N GLY A 208 -14.05 -6.91 -14.46
CA GLY A 208 -12.81 -7.28 -15.17
C GLY A 208 -11.58 -7.19 -14.26
N VAL A 209 -11.53 -6.18 -13.39
CA VAL A 209 -10.44 -6.09 -12.40
C VAL A 209 -10.52 -7.23 -11.38
N LEU A 210 -11.73 -7.59 -10.91
CA LEU A 210 -11.95 -8.74 -10.03
C LEU A 210 -11.46 -10.04 -10.66
N GLU A 211 -11.80 -10.27 -11.93
CA GLU A 211 -11.36 -11.46 -12.68
C GLU A 211 -9.83 -11.55 -12.71
N ASN A 212 -9.13 -10.48 -13.12
CA ASN A 212 -7.67 -10.42 -13.12
C ASN A 212 -7.07 -10.71 -11.74
N TRP A 213 -7.61 -10.12 -10.68
CA TRP A 213 -7.11 -10.30 -9.32
C TRP A 213 -7.29 -11.72 -8.78
N LEU A 214 -8.39 -12.38 -9.14
CA LEU A 214 -8.63 -13.79 -8.79
C LEU A 214 -7.79 -14.75 -9.64
N ASP A 215 -7.49 -14.39 -10.88
CA ASP A 215 -6.65 -15.20 -11.77
C ASP A 215 -5.18 -15.14 -11.36
N ASP A 216 -4.68 -14.00 -10.88
CA ASP A 216 -3.33 -13.91 -10.30
C ASP A 216 -3.18 -14.84 -9.07
N PHE A 217 -4.19 -14.91 -8.20
CA PHE A 217 -4.19 -15.85 -7.08
C PHE A 217 -4.26 -17.31 -7.55
N GLU A 218 -5.07 -17.59 -8.55
CA GLU A 218 -5.17 -18.93 -9.11
C GLU A 218 -3.87 -19.37 -9.78
N TYR A 219 -3.20 -18.47 -10.52
CA TYR A 219 -1.89 -18.73 -11.11
C TYR A 219 -0.84 -19.06 -10.03
N MET A 220 -0.77 -18.27 -8.95
CA MET A 220 0.09 -18.57 -7.82
C MET A 220 -0.20 -19.98 -7.24
N LYS A 221 -1.47 -20.37 -7.10
CA LYS A 221 -1.85 -21.73 -6.63
C LYS A 221 -1.35 -22.85 -7.54
N GLN A 222 -1.34 -22.62 -8.84
CA GLN A 222 -0.93 -23.63 -9.83
C GLN A 222 0.59 -23.77 -9.92
N THR A 223 1.32 -22.68 -9.68
CA THR A 223 2.77 -22.61 -9.93
C THR A 223 3.62 -22.72 -8.67
N CYS A 224 3.08 -22.38 -7.49
CA CYS A 224 3.82 -22.33 -6.24
C CYS A 224 3.22 -23.25 -5.18
N ASP A 225 4.06 -23.89 -4.37
CA ASP A 225 3.64 -24.58 -3.15
C ASP A 225 3.49 -23.63 -1.96
N TRP A 226 4.20 -22.52 -1.98
CA TRP A 226 4.12 -21.41 -1.05
C TRP A 226 4.20 -20.09 -1.81
N GLY A 227 3.40 -19.10 -1.43
CA GLY A 227 3.44 -17.79 -2.05
C GLY A 227 2.55 -16.78 -1.32
N VAL A 228 2.82 -15.50 -1.57
CA VAL A 228 2.08 -14.36 -1.03
C VAL A 228 1.68 -13.43 -2.17
N LEU A 229 0.43 -13.01 -2.22
CA LEU A 229 -0.02 -11.91 -3.06
C LEU A 229 -0.43 -10.72 -2.19
N THR A 230 0.03 -9.54 -2.56
CA THR A 230 -0.33 -8.28 -1.89
C THR A 230 -1.30 -7.50 -2.77
N TYR A 231 -2.55 -7.41 -2.32
CA TYR A 231 -3.57 -6.54 -2.91
C TYR A 231 -3.54 -5.18 -2.22
N THR A 232 -3.49 -4.12 -2.99
CA THR A 232 -3.48 -2.75 -2.47
C THR A 232 -4.76 -2.03 -2.84
N CYS A 233 -5.40 -1.43 -1.86
CA CYS A 233 -6.61 -0.64 -2.01
C CYS A 233 -6.49 0.71 -1.31
N HIS A 234 -7.15 1.71 -1.84
CA HIS A 234 -7.23 3.03 -1.23
C HIS A 234 -8.68 3.28 -0.78
N PRO A 235 -8.95 3.57 0.50
CA PRO A 235 -10.32 3.73 1.00
C PRO A 235 -11.17 4.69 0.15
N TYR A 236 -10.61 5.81 -0.31
CA TYR A 236 -11.36 6.76 -1.14
C TYR A 236 -11.59 6.27 -2.59
N VAL A 237 -10.85 5.24 -3.03
CA VAL A 237 -10.98 4.60 -4.35
C VAL A 237 -11.92 3.40 -4.26
N ILE A 238 -11.52 2.36 -3.51
CA ILE A 238 -12.28 1.10 -3.41
C ILE A 238 -13.64 1.27 -2.70
N GLY A 239 -13.76 2.25 -1.82
CA GLY A 239 -14.93 2.44 -0.95
C GLY A 239 -16.21 2.90 -1.64
N ARG A 240 -16.21 3.09 -2.97
CA ARG A 240 -17.42 3.39 -3.75
C ARG A 240 -18.31 2.16 -3.87
N GLY A 241 -19.63 2.32 -3.85
CA GLY A 241 -20.60 1.22 -3.72
C GLY A 241 -20.32 0.00 -4.61
N HIS A 242 -20.18 0.20 -5.93
CA HIS A 242 -19.92 -0.91 -6.86
C HIS A 242 -18.55 -1.57 -6.66
N ARG A 243 -17.56 -0.81 -6.19
CA ARG A 243 -16.21 -1.33 -5.89
C ARG A 243 -16.17 -2.03 -4.53
N MET A 244 -16.97 -1.58 -3.55
CA MET A 244 -17.19 -2.34 -2.32
C MET A 244 -17.79 -3.72 -2.59
N MET A 245 -18.74 -3.82 -3.54
CA MET A 245 -19.27 -5.11 -4.00
C MET A 245 -18.19 -5.97 -4.68
N MET A 246 -17.27 -5.35 -5.43
CA MET A 246 -16.12 -6.05 -5.99
C MET A 246 -15.19 -6.57 -4.89
N LEU A 247 -14.84 -5.73 -3.90
CA LEU A 247 -13.98 -6.12 -2.79
C LEU A 247 -14.60 -7.28 -1.99
N GLU A 248 -15.90 -7.24 -1.72
CA GLU A 248 -16.60 -8.34 -1.05
C GLU A 248 -16.48 -9.64 -1.85
N ARG A 249 -16.74 -9.61 -3.17
CA ARG A 249 -16.61 -10.78 -4.05
C ARG A 249 -15.16 -11.27 -4.16
N LEU A 250 -14.18 -10.37 -4.09
CA LEU A 250 -12.77 -10.75 -4.04
C LEU A 250 -12.50 -11.58 -2.78
N LEU A 251 -12.92 -11.08 -1.61
CA LEU A 251 -12.72 -11.80 -0.34
C LEU A 251 -13.44 -13.15 -0.34
N GLU A 252 -14.67 -13.22 -0.83
CA GLU A 252 -15.39 -14.49 -1.03
C GLU A 252 -14.62 -15.45 -1.94
N GLY A 253 -14.20 -14.98 -3.11
CA GLY A 253 -13.45 -15.80 -4.07
C GLY A 253 -12.10 -16.28 -3.53
N LEU A 254 -11.38 -15.47 -2.76
CA LEU A 254 -10.13 -15.86 -2.12
C LEU A 254 -10.37 -16.91 -1.02
N VAL A 255 -11.42 -16.75 -0.19
CA VAL A 255 -11.83 -17.76 0.80
C VAL A 255 -12.16 -19.09 0.11
N ASP A 256 -12.97 -19.07 -0.95
CA ASP A 256 -13.36 -20.26 -1.71
C ASP A 256 -12.15 -20.96 -2.37
N LYS A 257 -11.13 -20.18 -2.75
CA LYS A 257 -9.86 -20.70 -3.29
C LYS A 257 -8.90 -21.19 -2.22
N GLY A 258 -9.23 -21.03 -0.93
CA GLY A 258 -8.44 -21.49 0.22
C GLY A 258 -7.24 -20.58 0.53
N ALA A 259 -7.41 -19.27 0.40
CA ALA A 259 -6.40 -18.30 0.81
C ALA A 259 -6.24 -18.25 2.34
N ASP A 260 -5.00 -18.16 2.80
CA ASP A 260 -4.64 -17.76 4.16
C ASP A 260 -4.50 -16.24 4.19
N PHE A 261 -5.26 -15.55 5.04
CA PHE A 261 -5.15 -14.09 5.17
C PHE A 261 -4.16 -13.71 6.26
N MET A 262 -3.20 -12.85 5.92
CA MET A 262 -2.18 -12.34 6.84
C MET A 262 -1.98 -10.82 6.68
N THR A 263 -1.36 -10.20 7.70
CA THR A 263 -0.88 -8.80 7.67
C THR A 263 0.57 -8.76 7.25
#